data_dc9fb4d248596d0fab962b16530471fd
#
_entry.id   dc9fb4d248596d0fab962b16530471fd
#
_cell.length_a   1.000
_cell.length_b   1.000
_cell.length_c   1.000
_cell.angle_alpha   90.00
_cell.angle_beta   90.00
_cell.angle_gamma   90.00
#
_symmetry.space_group_name_H-M   'P 1'
#
loop_
_entity.id
_entity.type
_entity.pdbx_description
1 polymer ?
#
loop_
_entity_poly.entity_id
_entity_poly.type
_entity_poly.pdbx_seq_one_letter_code
_entity_poly.pdbx_strand_id
1 'polypeptide(L)'
;MKFNTLMLVLFVGMALIFGSCKKDKEDDIIEGDKTELNALISQAEALANAATTADYPQSAIDAFKSTLQTVKTAAATKLTQNEIDNLIVQLDAAMETFISQAYGFINESLYLNAGWHFDEGSGNTATDYSATKHVATFFKGCTAILGSDAKMPEWTNGLKGKAIYFNGGAHLEVPYNNAFLPAELSISVWIKPDELYEHNYILSQNYWNGYKLQTQGGGKPFFTYKKTDGGIIDADNETDNSIKAGKWNHIVITLNKTTKELKFYVDGTLTKTWTETDKGIGPLLQTLEDPQPFIIGGVATDAELAANFMEWTTAENLGYFKGVIDELKIYNIALTDGQVSKLYNDEKP
;
A
#
# COMPACT_ATOMS: atom_id res chain seq x y z
N MET A 1 28.77 -16.76 9.01
CA MET A 1 28.17 -17.99 8.48
C MET A 1 27.35 -17.59 7.24
N LYS A 2 27.79 -18.01 6.07
CA LYS A 2 27.19 -17.59 4.79
C LYS A 2 25.91 -18.39 4.54
N PHE A 3 24.76 -17.75 4.44
CA PHE A 3 23.55 -18.37 3.91
C PHE A 3 23.50 -18.09 2.40
N ASN A 4 23.75 -19.14 1.63
CA ASN A 4 23.54 -19.15 0.18
C ASN A 4 22.02 -19.22 -0.06
N THR A 5 21.49 -18.19 -0.67
CA THR A 5 20.15 -18.23 -1.28
C THR A 5 20.23 -19.07 -2.54
N LEU A 6 19.77 -20.30 -2.45
CA LEU A 6 19.68 -21.24 -3.56
C LEU A 6 18.47 -20.83 -4.42
N MET A 7 18.74 -20.13 -5.50
CA MET A 7 17.79 -19.84 -6.56
C MET A 7 17.56 -21.15 -7.33
N LEU A 8 16.46 -21.83 -7.06
CA LEU A 8 16.08 -23.07 -7.74
C LEU A 8 15.51 -22.72 -9.12
N VAL A 9 16.39 -22.61 -10.11
CA VAL A 9 15.98 -22.58 -11.52
C VAL A 9 15.64 -24.02 -11.90
N LEU A 10 14.36 -24.33 -11.93
CA LEU A 10 13.88 -25.61 -12.45
C LEU A 10 13.97 -25.57 -13.98
N PHE A 11 15.14 -25.96 -14.50
CA PHE A 11 15.27 -26.37 -15.91
C PHE A 11 14.58 -27.73 -16.03
N VAL A 12 13.33 -27.77 -16.45
CA VAL A 12 12.74 -29.00 -16.98
C VAL A 12 13.36 -29.22 -18.35
N GLY A 13 14.51 -29.91 -18.34
CA GLY A 13 15.10 -30.46 -19.55
C GLY A 13 14.20 -31.58 -20.07
N MET A 14 13.43 -31.29 -21.09
CA MET A 14 12.70 -32.29 -21.84
C MET A 14 13.72 -33.11 -22.67
N ALA A 15 14.17 -34.22 -22.09
CA ALA A 15 14.97 -35.21 -22.80
C ALA A 15 14.12 -35.86 -23.90
N LEU A 16 14.35 -35.45 -25.14
CA LEU A 16 13.81 -36.16 -26.32
C LEU A 16 14.51 -37.52 -26.39
N ILE A 17 13.82 -38.57 -25.96
CA ILE A 17 14.20 -39.95 -26.20
C ILE A 17 13.80 -40.27 -27.63
N PHE A 18 14.77 -40.23 -28.54
CA PHE A 18 14.61 -40.82 -29.87
C PHE A 18 14.65 -42.36 -29.73
N GLY A 19 13.49 -42.97 -29.54
CA GLY A 19 13.29 -44.40 -29.75
C GLY A 19 13.02 -44.66 -31.23
N SER A 20 13.87 -45.44 -31.82
CA SER A 20 13.84 -45.90 -33.22
C SER A 20 12.69 -46.86 -33.50
N CYS A 21 12.02 -46.65 -34.63
CA CYS A 21 11.27 -47.57 -35.50
C CYS A 21 10.06 -48.32 -35.01
N LYS A 22 8.90 -47.82 -35.49
CA LYS A 22 8.01 -48.60 -36.40
C LYS A 22 7.05 -47.60 -37.04
N LYS A 23 6.79 -47.75 -38.35
CA LYS A 23 5.71 -47.09 -39.05
C LYS A 23 4.38 -47.54 -38.42
N ASP A 24 3.91 -46.84 -37.43
CA ASP A 24 2.53 -46.87 -36.97
C ASP A 24 1.86 -45.61 -37.48
N LYS A 25 0.61 -45.75 -37.87
CA LYS A 25 -0.24 -44.70 -38.41
C LYS A 25 -0.04 -43.39 -37.62
N GLU A 26 0.14 -42.26 -38.32
CA GLU A 26 -0.02 -40.95 -37.72
C GLU A 26 -1.39 -40.98 -37.01
N ASP A 27 -1.40 -41.02 -35.67
CA ASP A 27 -2.61 -40.76 -34.92
C ASP A 27 -2.97 -39.29 -35.26
N ASP A 28 -4.09 -39.11 -35.97
CA ASP A 28 -4.60 -37.78 -36.32
C ASP A 28 -4.80 -37.02 -34.98
N ILE A 29 -3.91 -36.09 -34.67
CA ILE A 29 -4.06 -35.20 -33.51
C ILE A 29 -5.39 -34.45 -33.73
N ILE A 30 -6.34 -34.68 -32.81
CA ILE A 30 -7.57 -33.85 -32.76
C ILE A 30 -7.13 -32.47 -32.27
N GLU A 31 -7.15 -31.50 -33.16
CA GLU A 31 -6.74 -30.13 -32.85
C GLU A 31 -7.73 -29.48 -31.86
N GLY A 32 -7.21 -28.93 -30.78
CA GLY A 32 -7.98 -28.22 -29.76
C GLY A 32 -8.35 -26.79 -30.18
N ASP A 33 -9.20 -26.16 -29.40
CA ASP A 33 -9.60 -24.76 -29.59
C ASP A 33 -8.55 -23.79 -29.05
N LYS A 34 -7.94 -22.99 -29.92
CA LYS A 34 -6.88 -22.02 -29.59
C LYS A 34 -7.42 -20.61 -29.35
N THR A 35 -8.74 -20.40 -29.29
CA THR A 35 -9.33 -19.05 -29.20
C THR A 35 -8.82 -18.30 -27.96
N GLU A 36 -8.84 -18.93 -26.80
CA GLU A 36 -8.34 -18.34 -25.55
C GLU A 36 -6.83 -18.11 -25.58
N LEU A 37 -6.04 -19.10 -26.03
CA LEU A 37 -4.59 -18.96 -26.18
C LEU A 37 -4.21 -17.80 -27.09
N ASN A 38 -4.89 -17.62 -28.22
CA ASN A 38 -4.61 -16.53 -29.15
C ASN A 38 -4.97 -15.16 -28.55
N ALA A 39 -6.04 -15.07 -27.78
CA ALA A 39 -6.40 -13.85 -27.06
C ALA A 39 -5.32 -13.49 -26.01
N LEU A 40 -4.86 -14.48 -25.25
CA LEU A 40 -3.80 -14.28 -24.25
C LEU A 40 -2.46 -13.89 -24.90
N ILE A 41 -2.08 -14.51 -26.02
CA ILE A 41 -0.89 -14.12 -26.81
C ILE A 41 -0.98 -12.65 -27.22
N SER A 42 -2.15 -12.20 -27.72
CA SER A 42 -2.32 -10.80 -28.10
C SER A 42 -2.17 -9.82 -26.94
N GLN A 43 -2.65 -10.17 -25.74
CA GLN A 43 -2.45 -9.40 -24.53
C GLN A 43 -0.97 -9.36 -24.14
N ALA A 44 -0.29 -10.51 -24.16
CA ALA A 44 1.12 -10.61 -23.84
C ALA A 44 2.01 -9.82 -24.83
N GLU A 45 1.65 -9.80 -26.13
CA GLU A 45 2.34 -8.97 -27.14
C GLU A 45 2.18 -7.48 -26.85
N ALA A 46 0.97 -7.03 -26.52
CA ALA A 46 0.74 -5.63 -26.14
C ALA A 46 1.59 -5.23 -24.92
N LEU A 47 1.62 -6.07 -23.88
CA LEU A 47 2.43 -5.86 -22.71
C LEU A 47 3.95 -5.81 -23.03
N ALA A 48 4.45 -6.77 -23.82
CA ALA A 48 5.86 -6.83 -24.23
C ALA A 48 6.31 -5.64 -25.09
N ASN A 49 5.39 -5.09 -25.91
CA ASN A 49 5.66 -3.94 -26.76
C ASN A 49 5.63 -2.61 -26.00
N ALA A 50 4.80 -2.51 -24.94
CA ALA A 50 4.73 -1.33 -24.09
C ALA A 50 5.89 -1.26 -23.06
N ALA A 51 6.53 -2.39 -22.76
CA ALA A 51 7.58 -2.49 -21.75
C ALA A 51 8.84 -1.69 -22.12
N THR A 52 9.32 -0.86 -21.19
CA THR A 52 10.55 -0.07 -21.33
C THR A 52 11.52 -0.35 -20.17
N THR A 53 12.79 -0.01 -20.34
CA THR A 53 13.79 -0.10 -19.26
C THR A 53 13.62 0.96 -18.17
N ALA A 54 12.74 1.93 -18.36
CA ALA A 54 12.32 2.86 -17.32
C ALA A 54 11.35 2.18 -16.32
N ASP A 55 10.59 1.19 -16.80
CA ASP A 55 9.55 0.54 -16.01
C ASP A 55 9.99 -0.83 -15.47
N TYR A 56 10.88 -1.53 -16.18
CA TYR A 56 11.29 -2.91 -15.88
C TYR A 56 12.80 -3.12 -16.02
N PRO A 57 13.40 -4.06 -15.26
CA PRO A 57 14.75 -4.54 -15.55
C PRO A 57 14.84 -5.12 -16.97
N GLN A 58 15.94 -4.83 -17.70
CA GLN A 58 16.16 -5.39 -19.05
C GLN A 58 16.06 -6.92 -19.05
N SER A 59 16.61 -7.58 -18.02
CA SER A 59 16.55 -9.04 -17.86
C SER A 59 15.10 -9.58 -17.76
N ALA A 60 14.19 -8.83 -17.13
CA ALA A 60 12.78 -9.19 -17.06
C ALA A 60 12.11 -9.08 -18.44
N ILE A 61 12.40 -8.00 -19.17
CA ILE A 61 11.89 -7.79 -20.54
C ILE A 61 12.34 -8.94 -21.46
N ASP A 62 13.63 -9.30 -21.39
CA ASP A 62 14.21 -10.35 -22.22
C ASP A 62 13.62 -11.74 -21.89
N ALA A 63 13.48 -12.07 -20.60
CA ALA A 63 12.89 -13.32 -20.15
C ALA A 63 11.44 -13.47 -20.59
N PHE A 64 10.64 -12.41 -20.43
CA PHE A 64 9.24 -12.41 -20.83
C PHE A 64 9.08 -12.56 -22.35
N LYS A 65 9.82 -11.78 -23.15
CA LYS A 65 9.83 -11.89 -24.61
C LYS A 65 10.25 -13.28 -25.11
N SER A 66 11.21 -13.91 -24.43
CA SER A 66 11.65 -15.28 -24.74
C SER A 66 10.52 -16.30 -24.50
N THR A 67 9.84 -16.22 -23.36
CA THR A 67 8.70 -17.11 -23.06
C THR A 67 7.55 -16.89 -24.04
N LEU A 68 7.18 -15.64 -24.31
CA LEU A 68 6.15 -15.30 -25.31
C LEU A 68 6.47 -15.89 -26.68
N GLN A 69 7.73 -15.76 -27.15
CA GLN A 69 8.14 -16.32 -28.42
C GLN A 69 8.04 -17.85 -28.43
N THR A 70 8.41 -18.53 -27.34
CA THR A 70 8.28 -19.98 -27.19
C THR A 70 6.82 -20.42 -27.33
N VAL A 71 5.90 -19.75 -26.61
CA VAL A 71 4.46 -20.04 -26.67
C VAL A 71 3.90 -19.79 -28.07
N LYS A 72 4.27 -18.69 -28.74
CA LYS A 72 3.85 -18.38 -30.12
C LYS A 72 4.31 -19.44 -31.10
N THR A 73 5.55 -19.92 -30.98
CA THR A 73 6.09 -20.96 -31.84
C THR A 73 5.32 -22.27 -31.66
N ALA A 74 5.02 -22.66 -30.41
CA ALA A 74 4.21 -23.83 -30.14
C ALA A 74 2.76 -23.68 -30.67
N ALA A 75 2.13 -22.53 -30.44
CA ALA A 75 0.77 -22.24 -30.90
C ALA A 75 0.60 -22.31 -32.42
N ALA A 76 1.66 -22.15 -33.20
CA ALA A 76 1.65 -22.25 -34.65
C ALA A 76 1.57 -23.71 -35.15
N THR A 77 1.72 -24.72 -34.31
CA THR A 77 1.62 -26.15 -34.64
C THR A 77 0.24 -26.70 -34.34
N LYS A 78 -0.05 -27.95 -34.78
CA LYS A 78 -1.24 -28.67 -34.32
C LYS A 78 -1.04 -29.08 -32.85
N LEU A 79 -2.02 -28.76 -32.01
CA LEU A 79 -2.00 -29.03 -30.57
C LEU A 79 -3.28 -29.72 -30.13
N THR A 80 -3.17 -30.62 -29.19
CA THR A 80 -4.30 -31.14 -28.41
C THR A 80 -4.82 -30.07 -27.44
N GLN A 81 -6.05 -30.22 -26.93
CA GLN A 81 -6.59 -29.28 -25.94
C GLN A 81 -5.71 -29.18 -24.68
N ASN A 82 -5.23 -30.30 -24.19
CA ASN A 82 -4.36 -30.32 -23.01
C ASN A 82 -3.02 -29.55 -23.19
N GLU A 83 -2.45 -29.60 -24.40
CA GLU A 83 -1.25 -28.81 -24.73
C GLU A 83 -1.57 -27.31 -24.80
N ILE A 84 -2.74 -26.94 -25.32
CA ILE A 84 -3.23 -25.56 -25.37
C ILE A 84 -3.42 -25.03 -23.92
N ASP A 85 -4.09 -25.80 -23.05
CA ASP A 85 -4.36 -25.42 -21.67
C ASP A 85 -3.02 -25.22 -20.89
N ASN A 86 -2.04 -26.09 -21.12
CA ASN A 86 -0.70 -25.92 -20.52
C ASN A 86 0.03 -24.66 -21.01
N LEU A 87 -0.12 -24.28 -22.29
CA LEU A 87 0.47 -23.06 -22.83
C LEU A 87 -0.20 -21.80 -22.26
N ILE A 88 -1.53 -21.84 -22.02
CA ILE A 88 -2.27 -20.77 -21.34
C ILE A 88 -1.71 -20.56 -19.94
N VAL A 89 -1.62 -21.64 -19.13
CA VAL A 89 -1.06 -21.58 -17.78
C VAL A 89 0.38 -21.05 -17.78
N GLN A 90 1.19 -21.50 -18.71
CA GLN A 90 2.60 -21.05 -18.84
C GLN A 90 2.68 -19.55 -19.17
N LEU A 91 1.88 -19.07 -20.10
CA LEU A 91 1.92 -17.67 -20.52
C LEU A 91 1.35 -16.74 -19.46
N ASP A 92 0.28 -17.14 -18.78
CA ASP A 92 -0.32 -16.41 -17.65
C ASP A 92 0.71 -16.24 -16.52
N ALA A 93 1.33 -17.33 -16.09
CA ALA A 93 2.37 -17.27 -15.07
C ALA A 93 3.57 -16.39 -15.47
N ALA A 94 3.94 -16.39 -16.76
CA ALA A 94 5.00 -15.53 -17.27
C ALA A 94 4.58 -14.04 -17.27
N MET A 95 3.35 -13.74 -17.60
CA MET A 95 2.80 -12.37 -17.52
C MET A 95 2.77 -11.87 -16.09
N GLU A 96 2.25 -12.66 -15.15
CA GLU A 96 2.23 -12.32 -13.72
C GLU A 96 3.64 -12.07 -13.18
N THR A 97 4.59 -12.98 -13.49
CA THR A 97 5.99 -12.84 -13.09
C THR A 97 6.59 -11.55 -13.65
N PHE A 98 6.35 -11.25 -14.92
CA PHE A 98 6.87 -10.04 -15.57
C PHE A 98 6.29 -8.77 -14.92
N ILE A 99 4.98 -8.69 -14.74
CA ILE A 99 4.30 -7.55 -14.11
C ILE A 99 4.85 -7.32 -12.69
N SER A 100 5.09 -8.38 -11.92
CA SER A 100 5.63 -8.27 -10.56
C SER A 100 7.05 -7.73 -10.49
N GLN A 101 7.78 -7.71 -11.60
CA GLN A 101 9.15 -7.18 -11.67
C GLN A 101 9.21 -5.70 -12.07
N ALA A 102 8.07 -5.05 -12.31
CA ALA A 102 8.04 -3.61 -12.53
C ALA A 102 8.58 -2.86 -11.32
N TYR A 103 9.39 -1.82 -11.54
CA TYR A 103 10.03 -1.06 -10.46
C TYR A 103 9.04 -0.43 -9.47
N GLY A 104 7.83 -0.12 -9.93
CA GLY A 104 6.78 0.45 -9.08
C GLY A 104 5.67 -0.53 -8.69
N PHE A 105 5.80 -1.81 -9.01
CA PHE A 105 4.75 -2.79 -8.72
C PHE A 105 4.60 -3.04 -7.22
N ILE A 106 3.35 -3.01 -6.74
CA ILE A 106 2.97 -3.41 -5.40
C ILE A 106 1.95 -4.54 -5.52
N ASN A 107 2.28 -5.73 -4.98
CA ASN A 107 1.31 -6.81 -4.88
C ASN A 107 0.41 -6.56 -3.65
N GLU A 108 -0.68 -5.81 -3.85
CA GLU A 108 -1.61 -5.45 -2.77
C GLU A 108 -2.27 -6.67 -2.14
N SER A 109 -2.48 -7.76 -2.88
CA SER A 109 -3.06 -9.00 -2.32
C SER A 109 -2.18 -9.64 -1.23
N LEU A 110 -0.86 -9.36 -1.23
CA LEU A 110 0.09 -9.86 -0.24
C LEU A 110 0.47 -8.80 0.80
N TYR A 111 0.52 -7.53 0.41
CA TYR A 111 1.18 -6.49 1.21
C TYR A 111 0.24 -5.42 1.74
N LEU A 112 -0.99 -5.28 1.21
CA LEU A 112 -1.96 -4.33 1.72
C LEU A 112 -2.71 -4.92 2.92
N ASN A 113 -2.42 -4.39 4.11
CA ASN A 113 -3.10 -4.80 5.34
C ASN A 113 -4.47 -4.13 5.50
N ALA A 114 -4.58 -2.88 5.05
CA ALA A 114 -5.85 -2.15 5.01
C ALA A 114 -5.78 -1.03 3.97
N GLY A 115 -6.91 -0.73 3.32
CA GLY A 115 -7.01 0.34 2.35
C GLY A 115 -8.42 0.87 2.19
N TRP A 116 -8.59 2.19 2.20
CA TRP A 116 -9.88 2.86 2.02
C TRP A 116 -9.79 3.87 0.89
N HIS A 117 -10.63 3.70 -0.12
CA HIS A 117 -10.83 4.70 -1.19
C HIS A 117 -11.78 5.81 -0.75
N PHE A 118 -12.60 5.58 0.29
CA PHE A 118 -13.65 6.48 0.76
C PHE A 118 -14.64 6.90 -0.32
N ASP A 119 -14.99 5.98 -1.20
CA ASP A 119 -15.85 6.24 -2.37
C ASP A 119 -17.34 5.92 -2.15
N GLU A 120 -17.76 5.47 -0.96
CA GLU A 120 -19.15 5.09 -0.69
C GLU A 120 -20.11 6.29 -0.80
N GLY A 121 -19.67 7.47 -0.43
CA GLY A 121 -20.40 8.73 -0.61
C GLY A 121 -21.69 8.89 0.20
N SER A 122 -22.02 7.90 1.05
CA SER A 122 -23.21 7.92 1.93
C SER A 122 -23.07 6.89 3.06
N GLY A 123 -23.91 7.05 4.09
CA GLY A 123 -23.83 6.20 5.29
C GLY A 123 -22.83 6.72 6.30
N ASN A 124 -22.55 5.91 7.33
CA ASN A 124 -21.67 6.24 8.44
C ASN A 124 -20.53 5.22 8.62
N THR A 125 -20.18 4.52 7.56
CA THR A 125 -19.07 3.56 7.52
C THR A 125 -18.31 3.69 6.22
N ALA A 126 -16.99 3.41 6.26
CA ALA A 126 -16.15 3.21 5.09
C ALA A 126 -15.55 1.80 5.15
N THR A 127 -15.50 1.11 4.01
CA THR A 127 -15.09 -0.28 3.90
C THR A 127 -13.68 -0.37 3.32
N ASP A 128 -12.80 -1.06 4.04
CA ASP A 128 -11.49 -1.45 3.56
C ASP A 128 -11.62 -2.40 2.35
N TYR A 129 -10.93 -2.09 1.26
CA TYR A 129 -10.94 -2.91 0.06
C TYR A 129 -9.89 -4.04 0.07
N SER A 130 -8.99 -4.07 1.07
CA SER A 130 -8.01 -5.16 1.25
C SER A 130 -8.69 -6.53 1.49
N ALA A 131 -7.90 -7.58 1.56
CA ALA A 131 -8.40 -8.92 1.84
C ALA A 131 -9.08 -9.05 3.23
N THR A 132 -8.67 -8.21 4.19
CA THR A 132 -9.16 -8.24 5.58
C THR A 132 -10.53 -7.57 5.77
N LYS A 133 -10.91 -6.64 4.89
CA LYS A 133 -12.24 -5.99 4.91
C LYS A 133 -12.58 -5.29 6.24
N HIS A 134 -11.64 -4.56 6.81
CA HIS A 134 -11.91 -3.77 8.00
C HIS A 134 -12.97 -2.69 7.73
N VAL A 135 -13.82 -2.43 8.72
CA VAL A 135 -14.86 -1.39 8.62
C VAL A 135 -14.49 -0.22 9.52
N ALA A 136 -14.35 0.96 8.94
CA ALA A 136 -14.18 2.21 9.65
C ALA A 136 -15.55 2.84 9.92
N THR A 137 -15.91 3.04 11.17
CA THR A 137 -17.20 3.62 11.59
C THR A 137 -17.03 5.10 11.95
N PHE A 138 -17.97 5.93 11.55
CA PHE A 138 -17.96 7.36 11.80
C PHE A 138 -18.36 7.66 13.26
N PHE A 139 -17.57 8.50 13.92
CA PHE A 139 -17.81 8.99 15.25
C PHE A 139 -17.84 10.52 15.28
N LYS A 140 -18.72 11.01 16.13
CA LYS A 140 -18.79 12.44 16.44
C LYS A 140 -17.60 12.83 17.31
N GLY A 141 -17.13 14.04 17.20
CA GLY A 141 -16.08 14.55 18.08
C GLY A 141 -16.49 14.54 19.56
N CYS A 142 -15.50 14.50 20.44
CA CYS A 142 -15.69 14.40 21.89
C CYS A 142 -16.52 15.56 22.42
N THR A 143 -17.76 15.30 22.77
CA THR A 143 -18.69 16.33 23.27
C THR A 143 -18.31 16.84 24.66
N ALA A 144 -17.58 16.06 25.45
CA ALA A 144 -17.07 16.52 26.76
C ALA A 144 -16.06 17.67 26.60
N ILE A 145 -15.37 17.73 25.45
CA ILE A 145 -14.35 18.75 25.14
C ILE A 145 -14.93 19.86 24.26
N LEU A 146 -15.65 19.49 23.20
CA LEU A 146 -16.11 20.40 22.15
C LEU A 146 -17.56 20.90 22.35
N GLY A 147 -18.31 20.28 23.23
CA GLY A 147 -19.72 20.65 23.45
C GLY A 147 -20.55 20.58 22.16
N SER A 148 -21.17 21.69 21.77
CA SER A 148 -21.98 21.82 20.55
C SER A 148 -21.15 21.87 19.26
N ASP A 149 -19.84 22.13 19.34
CA ASP A 149 -18.95 22.25 18.18
C ASP A 149 -18.48 20.88 17.67
N ALA A 150 -18.72 19.83 18.45
CA ALA A 150 -18.49 18.45 18.02
C ALA A 150 -19.30 18.12 16.76
N LYS A 151 -18.62 17.60 15.71
CA LYS A 151 -19.22 17.25 14.40
C LYS A 151 -19.06 15.77 14.09
N MET A 152 -19.85 15.28 13.15
CA MET A 152 -19.67 13.98 12.49
C MET A 152 -18.76 14.14 11.27
N PRO A 153 -18.05 13.08 10.84
CA PRO A 153 -17.45 13.05 9.52
C PRO A 153 -18.49 13.23 8.41
N GLU A 154 -18.14 13.90 7.33
CA GLU A 154 -19.03 14.18 6.21
C GLU A 154 -18.43 13.67 4.89
N TRP A 155 -19.27 13.03 4.05
CA TRP A 155 -18.86 12.69 2.68
C TRP A 155 -18.72 13.95 1.83
N THR A 156 -17.61 14.02 1.09
CA THR A 156 -17.31 15.15 0.21
C THR A 156 -16.74 14.67 -1.13
N ASN A 157 -16.40 15.60 -2.01
CA ASN A 157 -15.66 15.25 -3.23
C ASN A 157 -14.18 15.02 -2.90
N GLY A 158 -13.67 13.90 -3.39
CA GLY A 158 -12.31 13.45 -3.18
C GLY A 158 -11.31 13.92 -4.24
N LEU A 159 -10.16 13.30 -4.18
CA LEU A 159 -9.10 13.41 -5.19
C LEU A 159 -9.62 12.89 -6.54
N LYS A 160 -10.21 11.69 -6.49
CA LYS A 160 -11.05 11.06 -7.53
C LYS A 160 -12.28 10.51 -6.78
N GLY A 161 -13.48 10.67 -7.30
CA GLY A 161 -14.66 10.15 -6.62
C GLY A 161 -15.05 10.90 -5.35
N LYS A 162 -15.17 10.19 -4.23
CA LYS A 162 -15.56 10.72 -2.91
C LYS A 162 -14.38 10.67 -1.93
N ALA A 163 -14.55 11.33 -0.81
CA ALA A 163 -13.63 11.39 0.32
C ALA A 163 -14.39 11.72 1.59
N ILE A 164 -13.68 11.81 2.71
CA ILE A 164 -14.27 12.19 3.99
C ILE A 164 -13.69 13.53 4.45
N TYR A 165 -14.59 14.46 4.78
CA TYR A 165 -14.27 15.73 5.43
C TYR A 165 -14.38 15.60 6.95
N PHE A 166 -13.35 16.04 7.63
CA PHE A 166 -13.21 16.04 9.08
C PHE A 166 -13.21 17.46 9.63
N ASN A 167 -13.98 17.69 10.68
CA ASN A 167 -14.02 18.96 11.42
C ASN A 167 -14.62 18.73 12.78
N GLY A 168 -14.35 19.59 13.77
CA GLY A 168 -14.96 19.54 15.09
C GLY A 168 -14.79 18.19 15.78
N GLY A 169 -13.62 17.59 15.68
CA GLY A 169 -13.27 16.32 16.31
C GLY A 169 -13.86 15.07 15.66
N ALA A 170 -14.54 15.22 14.52
CA ALA A 170 -15.00 14.09 13.71
C ALA A 170 -13.86 13.12 13.44
N HIS A 171 -14.10 11.82 13.60
CA HIS A 171 -13.10 10.78 13.33
C HIS A 171 -13.77 9.46 12.96
N LEU A 172 -12.97 8.51 12.46
CA LEU A 172 -13.40 7.15 12.25
C LEU A 172 -12.64 6.22 13.20
N GLU A 173 -13.35 5.20 13.67
CA GLU A 173 -12.77 4.11 14.47
C GLU A 173 -12.84 2.81 13.70
N VAL A 174 -11.72 2.10 13.65
CA VAL A 174 -11.60 0.73 13.13
C VAL A 174 -11.28 -0.19 14.31
N PRO A 175 -12.05 -1.27 14.56
CA PRO A 175 -11.71 -2.21 15.61
C PRO A 175 -10.26 -2.69 15.52
N TYR A 176 -9.57 -2.77 16.66
CA TYR A 176 -8.18 -3.20 16.70
C TYR A 176 -7.96 -4.52 15.96
N ASN A 177 -6.87 -4.55 15.21
CA ASN A 177 -6.36 -5.76 14.56
C ASN A 177 -4.83 -5.71 14.52
N ASN A 178 -4.17 -6.85 14.73
CA ASN A 178 -2.70 -6.94 14.66
C ASN A 178 -2.12 -6.54 13.28
N ALA A 179 -2.93 -6.59 12.23
CA ALA A 179 -2.56 -6.12 10.90
C ALA A 179 -2.13 -4.64 10.88
N PHE A 180 -2.56 -3.83 11.86
CA PHE A 180 -2.14 -2.43 12.00
C PHE A 180 -0.75 -2.26 12.64
N LEU A 181 -0.15 -3.34 13.15
CA LEU A 181 1.19 -3.33 13.74
C LEU A 181 2.15 -4.29 13.01
N PRO A 182 2.36 -4.11 11.71
CA PRO A 182 3.26 -4.98 10.96
C PRO A 182 4.72 -4.75 11.36
N ALA A 183 5.58 -5.74 11.11
CA ALA A 183 7.00 -5.65 11.41
C ALA A 183 7.75 -4.60 10.57
N GLU A 184 7.30 -4.37 9.36
CA GLU A 184 7.64 -3.27 8.48
C GLU A 184 6.35 -2.53 8.13
N LEU A 185 6.41 -1.23 7.98
CA LEU A 185 5.22 -0.41 7.83
C LEU A 185 5.41 0.58 6.69
N SER A 186 4.40 0.68 5.81
CA SER A 186 4.21 1.90 5.03
C SER A 186 2.79 2.41 5.18
N ILE A 187 2.67 3.71 5.33
CA ILE A 187 1.41 4.45 5.36
C ILE A 187 1.40 5.36 4.14
N SER A 188 0.38 5.26 3.30
CA SER A 188 0.15 6.17 2.18
C SER A 188 -1.21 6.83 2.37
N VAL A 189 -1.28 8.15 2.27
CA VAL A 189 -2.53 8.89 2.46
C VAL A 189 -2.52 10.21 1.69
N TRP A 190 -3.65 10.55 1.12
CA TRP A 190 -3.89 11.86 0.56
C TRP A 190 -4.66 12.73 1.55
N ILE A 191 -4.16 13.94 1.78
CA ILE A 191 -4.82 14.91 2.64
C ILE A 191 -4.96 16.25 1.94
N LYS A 192 -6.04 16.95 2.29
CA LYS A 192 -6.24 18.37 1.96
C LYS A 192 -6.61 19.09 3.24
N PRO A 193 -5.62 19.50 4.05
CA PRO A 193 -5.88 20.18 5.31
C PRO A 193 -6.45 21.59 5.04
N ASP A 194 -7.45 22.01 5.81
CA ASP A 194 -8.00 23.37 5.73
C ASP A 194 -6.98 24.39 6.22
N GLU A 195 -6.27 24.03 7.27
CA GLU A 195 -5.23 24.82 7.92
C GLU A 195 -4.11 23.94 8.47
N LEU A 196 -2.97 24.52 8.77
CA LEU A 196 -1.80 23.81 9.33
C LEU A 196 -1.59 24.30 10.77
N TYR A 197 -1.65 23.34 11.69
CA TYR A 197 -1.39 23.56 13.12
C TYR A 197 -0.71 22.34 13.72
N GLU A 198 -0.17 22.47 14.90
CA GLU A 198 0.34 21.34 15.65
C GLU A 198 -0.80 20.41 16.06
N HIS A 199 -0.50 19.12 16.17
CA HIS A 199 -1.48 18.09 16.56
C HIS A 199 -2.67 17.92 15.59
N ASN A 200 -2.48 18.20 14.30
CA ASN A 200 -3.43 17.93 13.25
C ASN A 200 -3.33 16.43 12.85
N TYR A 201 -3.93 15.55 13.65
CA TYR A 201 -3.74 14.10 13.57
C TYR A 201 -4.50 13.47 12.41
N ILE A 202 -3.75 12.88 11.46
CA ILE A 202 -4.28 12.19 10.29
C ILE A 202 -4.78 10.80 10.69
N LEU A 203 -3.97 10.07 11.48
CA LEU A 203 -4.31 8.73 11.97
C LEU A 203 -3.50 8.36 13.22
N SER A 204 -3.98 7.36 13.94
CA SER A 204 -3.32 6.84 15.14
C SER A 204 -3.67 5.38 15.40
N GLN A 205 -2.68 4.60 15.79
CA GLN A 205 -2.83 3.32 16.47
C GLN A 205 -2.18 3.42 17.84
N ASN A 206 -2.98 3.54 18.90
CA ASN A 206 -2.49 3.71 20.28
C ASN A 206 -1.50 4.88 20.46
N TYR A 207 -1.62 5.93 19.68
CA TYR A 207 -0.82 7.16 19.79
C TYR A 207 0.67 6.88 20.10
N TRP A 208 1.23 7.35 21.24
CA TRP A 208 2.66 7.15 21.62
C TRP A 208 2.98 5.70 22.02
N ASN A 209 1.98 4.90 22.35
CA ASN A 209 2.16 3.48 22.70
C ASN A 209 2.13 2.55 21.49
N GLY A 210 1.88 3.07 20.31
CA GLY A 210 1.91 2.39 19.02
C GLY A 210 2.55 3.28 17.98
N TYR A 211 1.74 3.96 17.15
CA TYR A 211 2.19 5.02 16.22
C TYR A 211 1.09 6.03 15.91
N LYS A 212 1.50 7.20 15.43
CA LYS A 212 0.62 8.23 14.93
C LYS A 212 1.26 9.04 13.82
N LEU A 213 0.46 9.49 12.86
CA LEU A 213 0.84 10.40 11.79
C LEU A 213 0.02 11.70 11.93
N GLN A 214 0.69 12.82 11.86
CA GLN A 214 0.08 14.16 11.95
C GLN A 214 0.80 15.14 11.03
N THR A 215 0.23 16.34 10.84
CA THR A 215 0.99 17.49 10.37
C THR A 215 1.39 18.38 11.55
N GLN A 216 2.42 19.19 11.36
CA GLN A 216 2.84 20.23 12.30
C GLN A 216 2.57 21.63 11.74
N GLY A 217 2.57 22.64 12.62
CA GLY A 217 2.33 24.04 12.27
C GLY A 217 3.25 24.60 11.18
N GLY A 218 4.46 24.08 11.08
CA GLY A 218 5.39 24.41 9.99
C GLY A 218 5.04 23.79 8.62
N GLY A 219 3.93 23.07 8.51
CA GLY A 219 3.53 22.38 7.27
C GLY A 219 4.44 21.19 6.94
N LYS A 220 4.71 20.35 7.92
CA LYS A 220 5.52 19.14 7.82
C LYS A 220 4.72 17.91 8.23
N PRO A 221 4.92 16.75 7.58
CA PRO A 221 4.47 15.48 8.13
C PRO A 221 5.32 15.14 9.37
N PHE A 222 4.67 14.63 10.41
CA PHE A 222 5.32 14.21 11.64
C PHE A 222 4.82 12.82 12.03
N PHE A 223 5.76 11.92 12.30
CA PHE A 223 5.48 10.53 12.63
C PHE A 223 6.10 10.17 13.97
N THR A 224 5.27 9.64 14.88
CA THR A 224 5.70 9.07 16.15
C THR A 224 5.45 7.58 16.11
N TYR A 225 6.40 6.79 16.64
CA TYR A 225 6.15 5.37 16.88
C TYR A 225 6.96 4.83 18.07
N LYS A 226 6.43 3.77 18.71
CA LYS A 226 7.09 3.05 19.79
C LYS A 226 7.87 1.86 19.22
N LYS A 227 9.13 1.72 19.63
CA LYS A 227 10.00 0.62 19.24
C LYS A 227 9.78 -0.61 20.13
N THR A 228 10.26 -1.76 19.66
CA THR A 228 10.27 -3.02 20.42
C THR A 228 11.07 -2.95 21.73
N ASP A 229 12.06 -2.06 21.85
CA ASP A 229 12.84 -1.82 23.06
C ASP A 229 12.18 -0.84 24.05
N GLY A 230 10.97 -0.35 23.71
CA GLY A 230 10.20 0.61 24.51
C GLY A 230 10.53 2.08 24.23
N GLY A 231 11.57 2.38 23.44
CA GLY A 231 11.90 3.74 23.04
C GLY A 231 10.86 4.33 22.09
N ILE A 232 10.63 5.65 22.19
CA ILE A 232 9.73 6.39 21.31
C ILE A 232 10.58 7.18 20.33
N ILE A 233 10.19 7.15 19.06
CA ILE A 233 10.77 7.96 17.99
C ILE A 233 9.76 9.02 17.58
N ASP A 234 10.19 10.27 17.62
CA ASP A 234 9.50 11.44 17.07
C ASP A 234 10.32 11.99 15.92
N ALA A 235 9.75 12.02 14.72
CA ALA A 235 10.45 12.43 13.52
C ALA A 235 9.54 13.21 12.55
N ASP A 236 10.12 14.17 11.85
CA ASP A 236 9.53 14.89 10.73
C ASP A 236 10.47 14.83 9.50
N ASN A 237 10.08 15.47 8.41
CA ASN A 237 10.90 15.53 7.21
C ASN A 237 11.86 16.72 7.16
N GLU A 238 11.97 17.50 8.24
CA GLU A 238 12.82 18.70 8.35
C GLU A 238 12.60 19.77 7.24
N THR A 239 11.50 19.67 6.49
CA THR A 239 11.22 20.57 5.38
C THR A 239 9.94 21.34 5.63
N ASP A 240 10.09 22.58 6.09
CA ASP A 240 8.97 23.50 6.32
C ASP A 240 8.20 23.75 5.02
N ASN A 241 6.88 23.89 5.16
CA ASN A 241 5.97 24.09 4.05
C ASN A 241 6.03 22.98 2.97
N SER A 242 6.43 21.77 3.30
CA SER A 242 6.30 20.62 2.39
C SER A 242 4.83 20.22 2.22
N ILE A 243 3.99 20.41 3.23
CA ILE A 243 2.53 20.26 3.18
C ILE A 243 1.89 21.65 2.99
N LYS A 244 0.85 21.73 2.15
CA LYS A 244 0.14 22.96 1.81
C LYS A 244 -1.33 22.90 2.25
N ALA A 245 -1.78 23.87 3.05
CA ALA A 245 -3.19 24.04 3.36
C ALA A 245 -4.02 24.33 2.09
N GLY A 246 -5.24 23.81 2.04
CA GLY A 246 -6.17 23.96 0.92
C GLY A 246 -5.77 23.26 -0.38
N LYS A 247 -4.70 22.44 -0.36
CA LYS A 247 -4.21 21.66 -1.50
C LYS A 247 -4.18 20.19 -1.14
N TRP A 248 -4.34 19.33 -2.15
CA TRP A 248 -4.05 17.92 -2.00
C TRP A 248 -2.55 17.73 -1.83
N ASN A 249 -2.19 16.89 -0.88
CA ASN A 249 -0.81 16.49 -0.59
C ASN A 249 -0.80 14.98 -0.39
N HIS A 250 0.08 14.27 -1.06
CA HIS A 250 0.32 12.85 -0.85
C HIS A 250 1.43 12.69 0.19
N ILE A 251 1.16 11.98 1.27
CA ILE A 251 2.15 11.68 2.31
C ILE A 251 2.37 10.18 2.31
N VAL A 252 3.64 9.77 2.24
CA VAL A 252 4.03 8.39 2.51
C VAL A 252 5.11 8.34 3.58
N ILE A 253 4.90 7.45 4.56
CA ILE A 253 5.90 7.10 5.58
C ILE A 253 6.26 5.65 5.33
N THR A 254 7.58 5.32 5.34
CA THR A 254 8.04 3.94 5.29
C THR A 254 9.00 3.65 6.44
N LEU A 255 8.77 2.55 7.15
CA LEU A 255 9.64 2.08 8.23
C LEU A 255 10.17 0.68 7.89
N ASN A 256 11.46 0.59 7.63
CA ASN A 256 12.14 -0.67 7.31
C ASN A 256 12.89 -1.19 8.54
N LYS A 257 12.50 -2.38 9.02
CA LYS A 257 13.10 -3.01 10.20
C LYS A 257 14.53 -3.52 9.97
N THR A 258 14.86 -3.85 8.70
CA THR A 258 16.14 -4.47 8.33
C THR A 258 17.22 -3.42 8.11
N THR A 259 16.92 -2.37 7.33
CA THR A 259 17.84 -1.25 7.12
C THR A 259 17.79 -0.23 8.24
N LYS A 260 16.77 -0.32 9.12
CA LYS A 260 16.49 0.64 10.20
C LYS A 260 16.42 2.07 9.68
N GLU A 261 15.63 2.23 8.63
CA GLU A 261 15.36 3.51 7.98
C GLU A 261 13.89 3.89 8.15
N LEU A 262 13.67 5.14 8.50
CA LEU A 262 12.38 5.82 8.45
C LEU A 262 12.44 6.88 7.35
N LYS A 263 11.60 6.74 6.33
CA LYS A 263 11.58 7.67 5.21
C LYS A 263 10.27 8.43 5.13
N PHE A 264 10.36 9.68 4.73
CA PHE A 264 9.24 10.58 4.48
C PHE A 264 9.20 10.96 3.01
N TYR A 265 8.04 10.82 2.41
CA TYR A 265 7.79 11.26 1.04
C TYR A 265 6.62 12.23 1.03
N VAL A 266 6.73 13.26 0.21
CA VAL A 266 5.65 14.20 -0.09
C VAL A 266 5.52 14.30 -1.60
N ASP A 267 4.29 14.15 -2.10
CA ASP A 267 3.95 14.20 -3.53
C ASP A 267 4.86 13.30 -4.39
N GLY A 268 5.03 12.05 -3.93
CA GLY A 268 5.83 11.03 -4.59
C GLY A 268 7.35 11.22 -4.51
N THR A 269 7.83 12.25 -3.83
CA THR A 269 9.26 12.59 -3.72
C THR A 269 9.79 12.30 -2.33
N LEU A 270 10.92 11.59 -2.23
CA LEU A 270 11.64 11.40 -0.98
C LEU A 270 12.13 12.75 -0.44
N THR A 271 11.68 13.13 0.76
CA THR A 271 12.03 14.40 1.40
C THR A 271 13.01 14.23 2.56
N LYS A 272 12.99 13.08 3.24
CA LYS A 272 13.90 12.78 4.36
C LYS A 272 14.07 11.29 4.57
N THR A 273 15.30 10.89 4.92
CA THR A 273 15.61 9.57 5.49
C THR A 273 16.22 9.78 6.87
N TRP A 274 15.69 9.10 7.88
CA TRP A 274 16.27 8.94 9.20
C TRP A 274 16.79 7.52 9.36
N THR A 275 17.97 7.37 10.00
CA THR A 275 18.61 6.08 10.22
C THR A 275 18.74 5.75 11.72
N GLU A 276 19.19 4.54 12.02
CA GLU A 276 19.54 4.18 13.41
C GLU A 276 20.57 5.14 13.99
N THR A 277 21.57 5.55 13.21
CA THR A 277 22.63 6.46 13.66
C THR A 277 22.10 7.87 13.93
N ASP A 278 21.17 8.36 13.12
CA ASP A 278 20.67 9.75 13.22
C ASP A 278 19.66 9.94 14.36
N LYS A 279 18.73 8.99 14.51
CA LYS A 279 17.60 9.09 15.45
C LYS A 279 17.33 7.82 16.25
N GLY A 280 18.17 6.80 16.17
CA GLY A 280 17.92 5.53 16.84
C GLY A 280 16.75 4.76 16.24
N ILE A 281 16.53 4.87 14.93
CA ILE A 281 15.47 4.15 14.22
C ILE A 281 15.61 2.65 14.48
N GLY A 282 14.51 1.98 14.77
CA GLY A 282 14.44 0.56 15.05
C GLY A 282 13.06 -0.02 14.76
N PRO A 283 12.86 -1.32 14.99
CA PRO A 283 11.60 -2.00 14.68
C PRO A 283 10.41 -1.43 15.46
N LEU A 284 9.26 -1.34 14.79
CA LEU A 284 7.97 -1.01 15.40
C LEU A 284 7.57 -2.06 16.44
N LEU A 285 7.00 -1.64 17.55
CA LEU A 285 6.37 -2.52 18.55
C LEU A 285 5.27 -3.35 17.89
N GLN A 286 5.27 -4.67 18.19
CA GLN A 286 4.36 -5.63 17.55
C GLN A 286 3.16 -6.00 18.44
N THR A 287 3.16 -5.62 19.71
CA THR A 287 2.13 -6.01 20.69
C THR A 287 1.80 -4.84 21.59
N LEU A 288 0.51 -4.58 21.78
CA LEU A 288 0.00 -3.55 22.68
C LEU A 288 -0.51 -4.21 23.97
N GLU A 289 -0.29 -3.58 25.12
CA GLU A 289 -0.83 -4.03 26.42
C GLU A 289 -2.33 -3.73 26.52
N ASP A 290 -2.75 -2.57 26.02
CA ASP A 290 -4.13 -2.11 26.01
C ASP A 290 -4.48 -1.59 24.60
N PRO A 291 -4.85 -2.49 23.67
CA PRO A 291 -5.09 -2.12 22.28
C PRO A 291 -6.36 -1.29 22.12
N GLN A 292 -6.20 -0.08 21.58
CA GLN A 292 -7.29 0.83 21.21
C GLN A 292 -7.67 0.63 19.74
N PRO A 293 -8.87 1.06 19.29
CA PRO A 293 -9.22 1.13 17.88
C PRO A 293 -8.16 1.92 17.08
N PHE A 294 -7.99 1.55 15.80
CA PHE A 294 -7.25 2.40 14.88
C PHE A 294 -8.12 3.60 14.51
N ILE A 295 -7.57 4.80 14.66
CA ILE A 295 -8.28 6.07 14.49
C ILE A 295 -7.86 6.72 13.17
N ILE A 296 -8.82 7.23 12.40
CA ILE A 296 -8.59 8.05 11.20
C ILE A 296 -9.22 9.43 11.45
N GLY A 297 -8.45 10.50 11.25
CA GLY A 297 -8.88 11.87 11.52
C GLY A 297 -8.74 12.32 12.96
N GLY A 298 -8.03 11.55 13.80
CA GLY A 298 -7.85 11.87 15.21
C GLY A 298 -6.71 11.08 15.87
N VAL A 299 -6.50 11.33 17.17
CA VAL A 299 -5.44 10.69 17.97
C VAL A 299 -5.93 9.52 18.80
N ALA A 300 -7.17 9.57 19.31
CA ALA A 300 -7.73 8.59 20.24
C ALA A 300 -9.25 8.60 20.19
N THR A 301 -9.89 7.63 20.84
CA THR A 301 -11.34 7.59 21.02
C THR A 301 -11.81 8.73 21.94
N ASP A 302 -13.10 9.06 21.89
CA ASP A 302 -13.69 10.05 22.78
C ASP A 302 -13.51 9.72 24.26
N ALA A 303 -13.58 8.44 24.61
CA ALA A 303 -13.38 7.97 25.98
C ALA A 303 -11.95 8.19 26.45
N GLU A 304 -10.97 7.88 25.61
CA GLU A 304 -9.55 8.14 25.90
C GLU A 304 -9.26 9.64 26.01
N LEU A 305 -9.78 10.43 25.09
CA LEU A 305 -9.62 11.88 25.12
C LEU A 305 -10.18 12.49 26.42
N ALA A 306 -11.39 12.09 26.80
CA ALA A 306 -12.01 12.58 28.03
C ALA A 306 -11.28 12.15 29.29
N ALA A 307 -10.67 10.94 29.31
CA ALA A 307 -9.99 10.40 30.48
C ALA A 307 -8.53 10.87 30.62
N ASN A 308 -7.79 10.95 29.49
CA ASN A 308 -6.33 11.04 29.50
C ASN A 308 -5.76 12.28 28.82
N PHE A 309 -6.56 13.01 27.99
CA PHE A 309 -6.05 14.08 27.15
C PHE A 309 -6.73 15.44 27.35
N MET A 310 -7.49 15.62 28.42
CA MET A 310 -8.20 16.87 28.69
C MET A 310 -7.28 18.10 28.72
N GLU A 311 -6.02 17.92 29.13
CA GLU A 311 -5.04 19.00 29.16
C GLU A 311 -4.51 19.39 27.75
N TRP A 312 -4.60 18.46 26.81
CA TRP A 312 -4.09 18.63 25.43
C TRP A 312 -5.17 19.04 24.43
N THR A 313 -6.41 18.87 24.83
CA THR A 313 -7.59 19.05 23.99
C THR A 313 -8.28 20.38 24.28
N THR A 314 -7.51 21.43 24.59
CA THR A 314 -8.04 22.78 24.53
C THR A 314 -8.50 23.11 23.12
N ALA A 315 -9.40 24.07 22.97
CA ALA A 315 -9.95 24.47 21.66
C ALA A 315 -8.87 24.82 20.61
N GLU A 316 -7.63 24.99 21.03
CA GLU A 316 -6.48 25.34 20.19
C GLU A 316 -5.61 24.14 19.77
N ASN A 317 -5.73 22.97 20.45
CA ASN A 317 -4.86 21.80 20.27
C ASN A 317 -5.64 20.47 20.30
N LEU A 318 -6.73 20.39 19.56
CA LEU A 318 -7.75 19.35 19.74
C LEU A 318 -7.36 17.91 19.37
N GLY A 319 -6.15 17.66 18.88
CA GLY A 319 -5.74 16.30 18.52
C GLY A 319 -6.57 15.65 17.39
N TYR A 320 -7.24 16.46 16.57
CA TYR A 320 -8.09 16.04 15.48
C TYR A 320 -7.58 16.57 14.15
N PHE A 321 -7.97 15.91 13.06
CA PHE A 321 -7.76 16.42 11.71
C PHE A 321 -8.85 17.42 11.33
N LYS A 322 -8.45 18.47 10.60
CA LYS A 322 -9.38 19.41 9.97
C LYS A 322 -9.06 19.51 8.49
N GLY A 323 -9.97 19.03 7.66
CA GLY A 323 -9.79 18.96 6.21
C GLY A 323 -10.31 17.65 5.62
N VAL A 324 -9.84 17.28 4.44
CA VAL A 324 -10.26 16.07 3.72
C VAL A 324 -9.15 15.02 3.76
N ILE A 325 -9.53 13.77 4.02
CA ILE A 325 -8.66 12.59 3.89
C ILE A 325 -9.23 11.69 2.80
N ASP A 326 -8.32 11.13 1.97
CA ASP A 326 -8.64 10.26 0.86
C ASP A 326 -7.54 9.21 0.66
N GLU A 327 -7.84 8.11 -0.02
CA GLU A 327 -6.87 7.08 -0.47
C GLU A 327 -5.90 6.64 0.64
N LEU A 328 -6.42 6.26 1.80
CA LEU A 328 -5.60 5.75 2.91
C LEU A 328 -5.23 4.27 2.71
N LYS A 329 -3.95 3.96 2.78
CA LYS A 329 -3.40 2.60 2.63
C LYS A 329 -2.35 2.30 3.69
N ILE A 330 -2.42 1.09 4.27
CA ILE A 330 -1.47 0.55 5.25
C ILE A 330 -0.87 -0.73 4.68
N TYR A 331 0.45 -0.73 4.49
CA TYR A 331 1.19 -1.87 3.96
C TYR A 331 2.08 -2.51 5.03
N ASN A 332 2.29 -3.82 4.92
CA ASN A 332 3.19 -4.60 5.79
C ASN A 332 4.63 -4.73 5.25
N ILE A 333 5.00 -3.88 4.35
CA ILE A 333 6.36 -3.74 3.79
C ILE A 333 6.78 -2.27 3.83
N ALA A 334 8.08 -2.02 3.82
CA ALA A 334 8.63 -0.71 3.53
C ALA A 334 8.68 -0.51 2.01
N LEU A 335 7.78 0.31 1.47
CA LEU A 335 7.72 0.61 0.04
C LEU A 335 9.03 1.24 -0.44
N THR A 336 9.45 0.87 -1.64
CA THR A 336 10.60 1.46 -2.33
C THR A 336 10.25 2.84 -2.91
N ASP A 337 11.27 3.63 -3.24
CA ASP A 337 11.11 4.95 -3.88
C ASP A 337 10.30 4.85 -5.18
N GLY A 338 10.52 3.77 -5.98
CA GLY A 338 9.78 3.51 -7.22
C GLY A 338 8.30 3.19 -6.97
N GLN A 339 7.99 2.42 -5.92
CA GLN A 339 6.62 2.11 -5.53
C GLN A 339 5.87 3.35 -5.04
N VAL A 340 6.52 4.19 -4.23
CA VAL A 340 5.92 5.46 -3.77
C VAL A 340 5.67 6.42 -4.93
N SER A 341 6.62 6.54 -5.85
CA SER A 341 6.48 7.37 -7.05
C SER A 341 5.31 6.88 -7.93
N LYS A 342 5.16 5.56 -8.06
CA LYS A 342 4.04 4.98 -8.84
C LYS A 342 2.69 5.25 -8.16
N LEU A 343 2.56 5.04 -6.85
CA LEU A 343 1.32 5.37 -6.12
C LEU A 343 0.90 6.82 -6.38
N TYR A 344 1.83 7.75 -6.19
CA TYR A 344 1.56 9.17 -6.46
C TYR A 344 1.10 9.43 -7.89
N ASN A 345 1.79 8.85 -8.90
CA ASN A 345 1.47 9.07 -10.31
C ASN A 345 0.14 8.47 -10.73
N ASP A 346 -0.25 7.34 -10.16
CA ASP A 346 -1.52 6.66 -10.45
C ASP A 346 -2.71 7.39 -9.80
N GLU A 347 -2.50 8.00 -8.62
CA GLU A 347 -3.56 8.61 -7.82
C GLU A 347 -3.72 10.10 -8.03
N LYS A 348 -2.65 10.85 -8.35
CA LYS A 348 -2.71 12.31 -8.50
C LYS A 348 -3.82 12.76 -9.46
N PRO A 349 -4.43 13.94 -9.19
CA PRO A 349 -5.54 14.46 -9.99
C PRO A 349 -5.16 14.74 -11.45
#